data_0596c702c255d1758f6f3aa70b720cac
#
_entry.id   0596c702c255d1758f6f3aa70b720cac
#
_cell.length_a   1.000
_cell.length_b   1.000
_cell.length_c   1.000
_cell.angle_alpha   90.00
_cell.angle_beta   90.00
_cell.angle_gamma   90.00
#
_symmetry.space_group_name_H-M   'P 1'
#
loop_
_entity.id
_entity.type
_entity.pdbx_description
1 polymer ?
#
loop_
_entity_poly.entity_id
_entity_poly.type
_entity_poly.pdbx_seq_one_letter_code
_entity_poly.pdbx_strand_id
1 'polypeptide(L)'
;MNPVDPHDAKLPRRAAIAVFLAFALAYFFSALLRAVTATLSPVLTEEFSLHARDLGLLAGGYFLGFAAMQLPLGAWLDRHGPKKVILWLLTVAVLGCAVFAVADGFTGLMVARLLMGMGVAACLMAPLTAYRRCWR
;
A
#
# COMPACT_ATOMS: atom_id res chain seq x y z
N MET A 1 23.00 32.60 -24.87
CA MET A 1 22.27 31.37 -24.56
C MET A 1 22.76 30.90 -23.21
N ASN A 2 22.04 31.27 -22.12
CA ASN A 2 22.42 30.80 -20.77
C ASN A 2 22.01 29.34 -20.63
N PRO A 3 22.90 28.44 -20.22
CA PRO A 3 22.51 27.09 -19.88
C PRO A 3 21.56 27.16 -18.68
N VAL A 4 20.35 26.64 -18.87
CA VAL A 4 19.36 26.48 -17.79
C VAL A 4 19.99 25.56 -16.78
N ASP A 5 20.29 26.09 -15.60
CA ASP A 5 20.85 25.36 -14.48
C ASP A 5 19.88 24.20 -14.09
N PRO A 6 20.31 22.94 -14.14
CA PRO A 6 19.44 21.80 -13.78
C PRO A 6 19.02 21.81 -12.29
N HIS A 7 19.53 22.74 -11.50
CA HIS A 7 19.19 22.92 -10.09
C HIS A 7 17.94 23.76 -9.83
N ASP A 8 17.36 24.44 -10.85
CA ASP A 8 16.20 25.32 -10.68
C ASP A 8 14.83 24.65 -10.95
N ALA A 9 14.79 23.35 -11.19
CA ALA A 9 13.56 22.59 -11.31
C ALA A 9 12.96 22.25 -9.92
N LYS A 10 12.91 23.24 -9.02
CA LYS A 10 12.14 23.12 -7.77
C LYS A 10 10.66 23.01 -8.13
N LEU A 11 10.05 21.89 -7.76
CA LEU A 11 8.60 21.74 -7.86
C LEU A 11 7.91 22.96 -7.23
N PRO A 12 6.93 23.56 -7.90
CA PRO A 12 6.18 24.66 -7.32
C PRO A 12 5.62 24.21 -5.96
N ARG A 13 5.75 25.04 -4.95
CA ARG A 13 5.37 24.73 -3.55
C ARG A 13 3.99 24.06 -3.44
N ARG A 14 3.05 24.44 -4.30
CA ARG A 14 1.72 23.83 -4.39
C ARG A 14 1.76 22.35 -4.81
N ALA A 15 2.60 22.02 -5.78
CA ALA A 15 2.76 20.62 -6.22
C ALA A 15 3.44 19.77 -5.15
N ALA A 16 4.44 20.30 -4.47
CA ALA A 16 5.10 19.61 -3.36
C ALA A 16 4.12 19.33 -2.19
N ILE A 17 3.27 20.30 -1.85
CA ILE A 17 2.24 20.13 -0.82
C ILE A 17 1.19 19.10 -1.26
N ALA A 18 0.72 19.15 -2.51
CA ALA A 18 -0.25 18.20 -3.04
C ALA A 18 0.29 16.76 -3.01
N VAL A 19 1.55 16.58 -3.40
CA VAL A 19 2.24 15.28 -3.34
C VAL A 19 2.36 14.81 -1.89
N PHE A 20 2.78 15.67 -0.98
CA PHE A 20 2.87 15.33 0.44
C PHE A 20 1.51 14.92 1.04
N LEU A 21 0.45 15.67 0.75
CA LEU A 21 -0.91 15.36 1.22
C LEU A 21 -1.42 14.03 0.65
N ALA A 22 -1.18 13.76 -0.64
CA ALA A 22 -1.56 12.50 -1.25
C ALA A 22 -0.88 11.31 -0.57
N PHE A 23 0.39 11.46 -0.22
CA PHE A 23 1.14 10.42 0.49
C PHE A 23 0.71 10.26 1.96
N ALA A 24 0.46 11.36 2.64
CA ALA A 24 -0.06 11.33 4.00
C ALA A 24 -1.43 10.62 4.05
N LEU A 25 -2.30 10.88 3.07
CA LEU A 25 -3.59 10.21 2.92
C LEU A 25 -3.43 8.72 2.63
N ALA A 26 -2.55 8.34 1.71
CA ALA A 26 -2.28 6.94 1.40
C ALA A 26 -1.71 6.18 2.61
N TYR A 27 -0.80 6.81 3.37
CA TYR A 27 -0.29 6.25 4.61
C TYR A 27 -1.37 6.10 5.68
N PHE A 28 -2.24 7.11 5.82
CA PHE A 28 -3.39 7.07 6.73
C PHE A 28 -4.31 5.88 6.41
N PHE A 29 -4.67 5.68 5.15
CA PHE A 29 -5.47 4.53 4.72
C PHE A 29 -4.76 3.20 5.00
N SER A 30 -3.47 3.12 4.78
CA SER A 30 -2.68 1.93 5.13
C SER A 30 -2.72 1.63 6.62
N ALA A 31 -2.60 2.66 7.46
CA ALA A 31 -2.71 2.52 8.91
C ALA A 31 -4.13 2.11 9.33
N LEU A 32 -5.15 2.70 8.71
CA LEU A 32 -6.55 2.37 8.96
C LEU A 32 -6.85 0.90 8.65
N LEU A 33 -6.42 0.38 7.50
CA LEU A 33 -6.60 -1.02 7.13
C LEU A 33 -5.97 -1.99 8.14
N ARG A 34 -4.85 -1.60 8.73
CA ARG A 34 -4.21 -2.39 9.81
C ARG A 34 -4.99 -2.30 11.11
N ALA A 35 -5.44 -1.12 11.48
CA ALA A 35 -6.23 -0.89 12.69
C ALA A 35 -7.58 -1.62 12.66
N VAL A 36 -8.28 -1.61 11.53
CA VAL A 36 -9.55 -2.33 11.33
C VAL A 36 -9.42 -3.81 11.68
N THR A 37 -8.32 -4.46 11.33
CA THR A 37 -8.12 -5.87 11.68
C THR A 37 -8.01 -6.09 13.19
N ALA A 38 -7.30 -5.21 13.86
CA ALA A 38 -7.16 -5.32 15.31
C ALA A 38 -8.53 -5.11 15.99
N THR A 39 -9.32 -4.17 15.49
CA THR A 39 -10.66 -3.88 16.03
C THR A 39 -11.67 -4.99 15.72
N LEU A 40 -11.59 -5.62 14.54
CA LEU A 40 -12.47 -6.72 14.16
C LEU A 40 -12.02 -8.08 14.70
N SER A 41 -10.85 -8.16 15.32
CA SER A 41 -10.28 -9.39 15.85
C SER A 41 -11.24 -10.17 16.75
N PRO A 42 -11.96 -9.58 17.73
CA PRO A 42 -12.91 -10.31 18.57
C PRO A 42 -14.06 -10.89 17.75
N VAL A 43 -14.63 -10.09 16.85
CA VAL A 43 -15.77 -10.49 15.99
C VAL A 43 -15.37 -11.64 15.06
N LEU A 44 -14.19 -11.55 14.43
CA LEU A 44 -13.66 -12.59 13.57
C LEU A 44 -13.40 -13.90 14.35
N THR A 45 -12.96 -13.78 15.61
CA THR A 45 -12.73 -14.94 16.48
C THR A 45 -14.06 -15.66 16.80
N GLU A 46 -15.12 -14.93 17.08
CA GLU A 46 -16.43 -15.50 17.39
C GLU A 46 -17.08 -16.08 16.12
N GLU A 47 -17.09 -15.36 15.01
CA GLU A 47 -17.79 -15.74 13.79
C GLU A 47 -17.12 -16.92 13.06
N PHE A 48 -15.80 -16.95 13.01
CA PHE A 48 -15.04 -17.99 12.30
C PHE A 48 -14.35 -18.99 13.25
N SER A 49 -14.61 -18.92 14.55
CA SER A 49 -13.96 -19.78 15.57
C SER A 49 -12.44 -19.78 15.47
N LEU A 50 -11.85 -18.61 15.19
CA LEU A 50 -10.42 -18.46 15.00
C LEU A 50 -9.67 -18.47 16.33
N HIS A 51 -8.52 -19.14 16.34
CA HIS A 51 -7.61 -19.11 17.46
C HIS A 51 -6.63 -17.92 17.36
N ALA A 52 -5.99 -17.57 18.44
CA ALA A 52 -4.97 -16.50 18.46
C ALA A 52 -3.87 -16.70 17.43
N ARG A 53 -3.53 -17.96 17.11
CA ARG A 53 -2.59 -18.33 16.05
C ARG A 53 -3.08 -17.89 14.66
N ASP A 54 -4.36 -18.07 14.39
CA ASP A 54 -4.96 -17.75 13.08
C ASP A 54 -4.99 -16.24 12.85
N LEU A 55 -5.28 -15.47 13.90
CA LEU A 55 -5.20 -14.01 13.88
C LEU A 55 -3.77 -13.53 13.62
N GLY A 56 -2.79 -14.18 14.25
CA GLY A 56 -1.37 -13.91 13.98
C GLY A 56 -0.97 -14.21 12.54
N LEU A 57 -1.48 -15.30 11.98
CA LEU A 57 -1.27 -15.64 10.56
C LEU A 57 -1.92 -14.63 9.60
N LEU A 58 -3.13 -14.15 9.91
CA LEU A 58 -3.79 -13.11 9.12
C LEU A 58 -3.00 -11.79 9.13
N ALA A 59 -2.49 -11.39 10.27
CA ALA A 59 -1.61 -10.23 10.38
C ALA A 59 -0.30 -10.45 9.62
N GLY A 60 0.31 -11.63 9.78
CA GLY A 60 1.52 -12.05 9.06
C GLY A 60 1.32 -12.10 7.56
N GLY A 61 0.17 -12.57 7.07
CA GLY A 61 -0.20 -12.61 5.66
C GLY A 61 -0.17 -11.23 5.00
N TYR A 62 -0.69 -10.22 5.70
CA TYR A 62 -0.61 -8.83 5.24
C TYR A 62 0.84 -8.37 5.05
N PHE A 63 1.69 -8.59 6.05
CA PHE A 63 3.11 -8.22 5.98
C PHE A 63 3.87 -9.03 4.96
N LEU A 64 3.53 -10.30 4.78
CA LEU A 64 4.14 -11.17 3.77
C LEU A 64 3.82 -10.66 2.35
N GLY A 65 2.56 -10.33 2.06
CA GLY A 65 2.14 -9.74 0.79
C GLY A 65 2.85 -8.42 0.53
N PHE A 66 2.95 -7.57 1.55
CA PHE A 66 3.67 -6.31 1.50
C PHE A 66 5.17 -6.53 1.18
N ALA A 67 5.84 -7.43 1.89
CA ALA A 67 7.27 -7.72 1.71
C ALA A 67 7.56 -8.35 0.34
N ALA A 68 6.74 -9.31 -0.09
CA ALA A 68 6.90 -9.97 -1.39
C ALA A 68 6.79 -8.97 -2.54
N MET A 69 5.91 -7.98 -2.41
CA MET A 69 5.73 -6.95 -3.44
C MET A 69 6.88 -5.95 -3.52
N GLN A 70 7.66 -5.77 -2.44
CA GLN A 70 8.79 -4.84 -2.42
C GLN A 70 9.85 -5.18 -3.48
N LEU A 71 10.07 -6.47 -3.75
CA LEU A 71 11.08 -6.93 -4.72
C LEU A 71 10.76 -6.50 -6.17
N PRO A 72 9.57 -6.80 -6.73
CA PRO A 72 9.22 -6.40 -8.09
C PRO A 72 8.84 -4.92 -8.20
N LEU A 73 8.43 -4.28 -7.10
CA LEU A 73 7.90 -2.93 -7.09
C LEU A 73 8.92 -1.89 -7.60
N GLY A 74 10.19 -2.02 -7.20
CA GLY A 74 11.25 -1.14 -7.66
C GLY A 74 11.37 -1.16 -9.19
N ALA A 75 11.46 -2.34 -9.77
CA ALA A 75 11.56 -2.51 -11.23
C ALA A 75 10.29 -2.02 -11.97
N TRP A 76 9.11 -2.21 -11.38
CA TRP A 76 7.85 -1.74 -11.95
C TRP A 76 7.73 -0.22 -11.94
N LEU A 77 8.13 0.42 -10.84
CA LEU A 77 8.17 1.88 -10.72
C LEU A 77 9.10 2.51 -11.75
N ASP A 78 10.25 1.88 -12.00
CA ASP A 78 11.23 2.37 -12.98
C ASP A 78 10.73 2.21 -14.43
N ARG A 79 10.01 1.12 -14.74
CA ARG A 79 9.52 0.82 -16.09
C ARG A 79 8.24 1.57 -16.45
N HIS A 80 7.27 1.63 -15.56
CA HIS A 80 5.91 2.12 -15.85
C HIS A 80 5.62 3.50 -15.23
N GLY A 81 6.51 3.97 -14.38
CA GLY A 81 6.35 5.21 -13.64
C GLY A 81 5.43 5.08 -12.42
N PRO A 82 5.61 5.97 -11.42
CA PRO A 82 4.95 5.84 -10.13
C PRO A 82 3.42 5.92 -10.22
N LYS A 83 2.90 6.80 -11.08
CA LYS A 83 1.44 7.04 -11.19
C LYS A 83 0.67 5.78 -11.60
N LYS A 84 1.13 5.08 -12.64
CA LYS A 84 0.45 3.87 -13.15
C LYS A 84 0.53 2.72 -12.17
N VAL A 85 1.70 2.52 -11.58
CA VAL A 85 1.94 1.44 -10.60
C VAL A 85 1.11 1.64 -9.34
N ILE A 86 1.03 2.87 -8.82
CA ILE A 86 0.20 3.17 -7.64
C ILE A 86 -1.27 2.89 -7.94
N LEU A 87 -1.80 3.37 -9.08
CA LEU A 87 -3.21 3.14 -9.44
C LEU A 87 -3.52 1.64 -9.57
N TRP A 88 -2.63 0.88 -10.19
CA TRP A 88 -2.77 -0.57 -10.34
C TRP A 88 -2.80 -1.28 -8.98
N LEU A 89 -1.86 -0.96 -8.12
CA LEU A 89 -1.77 -1.58 -6.79
C LEU A 89 -2.89 -1.13 -5.85
N LEU A 90 -3.37 0.11 -5.97
CA LEU A 90 -4.58 0.54 -5.25
C LEU A 90 -5.82 -0.26 -5.69
N THR A 91 -5.94 -0.58 -6.98
CA THR A 91 -7.02 -1.45 -7.46
C THR A 91 -6.92 -2.84 -6.82
N VAL A 92 -5.71 -3.39 -6.72
CA VAL A 92 -5.47 -4.67 -6.01
C VAL A 92 -5.86 -4.58 -4.54
N ALA A 93 -5.56 -3.47 -3.87
CA ALA A 93 -5.96 -3.26 -2.48
C ALA A 93 -7.48 -3.21 -2.31
N VAL A 94 -8.20 -2.52 -3.22
CA VAL A 94 -9.66 -2.45 -3.22
C VAL A 94 -10.27 -3.84 -3.46
N LEU A 95 -9.72 -4.62 -4.39
CA LEU A 95 -10.14 -6.01 -4.60
C LEU A 95 -9.90 -6.86 -3.36
N GLY A 96 -8.76 -6.69 -2.68
CA GLY A 96 -8.48 -7.34 -1.40
C GLY A 96 -9.53 -7.00 -0.33
N CYS A 97 -9.97 -5.74 -0.25
CA CYS A 97 -11.04 -5.33 0.67
C CYS A 97 -12.38 -5.98 0.30
N ALA A 98 -12.70 -6.06 -0.98
CA ALA A 98 -13.93 -6.72 -1.45
C ALA A 98 -13.92 -8.23 -1.12
N VAL A 99 -12.79 -8.90 -1.37
CA VAL A 99 -12.63 -10.32 -1.01
C VAL A 99 -12.74 -10.51 0.49
N PHE A 100 -12.19 -9.61 1.30
CA PHE A 100 -12.31 -9.66 2.75
C PHE A 100 -13.77 -9.57 3.21
N ALA A 101 -14.55 -8.68 2.57
CA ALA A 101 -15.97 -8.47 2.90
C ALA A 101 -16.86 -9.67 2.56
N VAL A 102 -16.50 -10.48 1.56
CA VAL A 102 -17.27 -11.67 1.13
C VAL A 102 -16.62 -12.99 1.53
N ALA A 103 -15.60 -12.96 2.37
CA ALA A 103 -14.89 -14.15 2.79
C ALA A 103 -15.73 -14.95 3.80
N ASP A 104 -15.99 -16.22 3.49
CA ASP A 104 -16.76 -17.14 4.33
C ASP A 104 -15.86 -18.03 5.22
N GLY A 105 -14.54 -17.85 5.18
CA GLY A 105 -13.61 -18.67 5.93
C GLY A 105 -12.20 -18.11 6.01
N PHE A 106 -11.37 -18.78 6.79
CA PHE A 106 -9.96 -18.40 7.03
C PHE A 106 -9.15 -18.22 5.75
N THR A 107 -9.30 -19.13 4.77
CA THR A 107 -8.57 -19.07 3.49
C THR A 107 -8.92 -17.80 2.72
N GLY A 108 -10.20 -17.43 2.66
CA GLY A 108 -10.65 -16.19 2.01
C GLY A 108 -10.07 -14.94 2.70
N LEU A 109 -10.08 -14.91 4.02
CA LEU A 109 -9.49 -13.85 4.82
C LEU A 109 -7.99 -13.73 4.59
N MET A 110 -7.27 -14.86 4.48
CA MET A 110 -5.83 -14.89 4.22
C MET A 110 -5.49 -14.33 2.83
N VAL A 111 -6.21 -14.75 1.79
CA VAL A 111 -6.04 -14.24 0.43
C VAL A 111 -6.33 -12.74 0.38
N ALA A 112 -7.39 -12.29 1.01
CA ALA A 112 -7.71 -10.88 1.11
C ALA A 112 -6.58 -10.07 1.77
N ARG A 113 -6.00 -10.60 2.84
CA ARG A 113 -4.87 -9.98 3.54
C ARG A 113 -3.61 -9.87 2.70
N LEU A 114 -3.28 -10.93 1.96
CA LEU A 114 -2.17 -10.90 1.00
C LEU A 114 -2.39 -9.83 -0.06
N LEU A 115 -3.57 -9.77 -0.66
CA LEU A 115 -3.92 -8.78 -1.68
C LEU A 115 -3.86 -7.34 -1.14
N MET A 116 -4.39 -7.10 0.05
CA MET A 116 -4.30 -5.80 0.72
C MET A 116 -2.85 -5.39 0.97
N GLY A 117 -2.02 -6.31 1.48
CA GLY A 117 -0.60 -6.06 1.74
C GLY A 117 0.15 -5.72 0.46
N MET A 118 -0.07 -6.47 -0.61
CA MET A 118 0.51 -6.20 -1.93
C MET A 118 0.07 -4.84 -2.49
N GLY A 119 -1.22 -4.53 -2.40
CA GLY A 119 -1.77 -3.29 -2.92
C GLY A 119 -1.25 -2.03 -2.23
N VAL A 120 -0.99 -2.11 -0.93
CA VAL A 120 -0.51 -0.97 -0.13
C VAL A 120 1.01 -0.80 -0.21
N ALA A 121 1.75 -1.80 -0.71
CA ALA A 121 3.21 -1.73 -0.82
C ALA A 121 3.71 -0.50 -1.62
N ALA A 122 3.00 -0.12 -2.68
CA ALA A 122 3.34 1.06 -3.48
C ALA A 122 3.19 2.37 -2.72
N CYS A 123 2.27 2.46 -1.77
CA CYS A 123 2.02 3.69 -1.02
C CYS A 123 3.24 4.13 -0.18
N LEU A 124 4.12 3.19 0.18
CA LEU A 124 5.33 3.48 0.93
C LEU A 124 6.52 3.82 0.02
N MET A 125 6.67 3.14 -1.11
CA MET A 125 7.82 3.27 -2.02
C MET A 125 7.68 4.39 -3.05
N ALA A 126 6.46 4.70 -3.46
CA ALA A 126 6.21 5.73 -4.47
C ALA A 126 6.69 7.13 -4.04
N PRO A 127 6.52 7.58 -2.76
CA PRO A 127 7.08 8.84 -2.31
C PRO A 127 8.59 8.91 -2.44
N LEU A 128 9.27 7.84 -2.04
CA LEU A 128 10.74 7.76 -2.10
C LEU A 128 11.25 7.85 -3.54
N THR A 129 10.56 7.23 -4.49
CA THR A 129 10.93 7.27 -5.90
C THR A 129 10.61 8.63 -6.53
N ALA A 130 9.49 9.24 -6.19
CA ALA A 130 9.13 10.59 -6.62
C ALA A 130 10.12 11.62 -6.07
N TYR A 131 10.50 11.50 -4.81
CA TYR A 131 11.48 12.37 -4.16
C TYR A 131 12.85 12.25 -4.82
N ARG A 132 13.31 11.04 -5.14
CA ARG A 132 14.57 10.81 -5.87
C ARG A 132 14.58 11.45 -7.25
N ARG A 133 13.47 11.47 -7.98
CA ARG A 133 13.38 12.11 -9.30
C ARG A 133 13.33 13.62 -9.24
N CYS A 134 12.89 14.20 -8.13
CA CYS A 134 12.85 15.65 -7.93
C CYS A 134 14.20 16.23 -7.45
N TRP A 135 15.11 15.40 -6.95
CA TRP A 135 16.42 15.83 -6.44
C TRP A 135 17.61 15.44 -7.35
N ARG A 136 17.33 14.86 -8.51
CA ARG A 136 18.31 14.62 -9.56
C ARG A 136 18.09 15.60 -10.71
#